data_652d04e580e1b8363e8b754eab812b5a
#
_entry.id   652d04e580e1b8363e8b754eab812b5a
#
_cell.length_a   1.000
_cell.length_b   1.000
_cell.length_c   1.000
_cell.angle_alpha   90.00
_cell.angle_beta   90.00
_cell.angle_gamma   90.00
#
_symmetry.space_group_name_H-M   'P 1'
#
loop_
_entity.id
_entity.type
_entity.pdbx_description
1 polymer ?
#
loop_
_entity_poly.entity_id
_entity_poly.type
_entity_poly.pdbx_seq_one_letter_code
_entity_poly.pdbx_strand_id
1 'polypeptide(L)'
;MNKRMLSRFGAAFLVIGLIVAGYIVIDQMGRDRARAAAARPTPAIPVTVATAETKDIPIIVRGIGTVQAYKSVIIKARVDGQIVKVAFEEGQLVHAGDLLFQIDPQAFQAALDHAAAAKRRDQAQLAGAQLDLERYGKLIGSGFQSRQSFDQQQATVDALKATVALDEAAVETARVNLSYTEIRAPIDGRTGARLVDLGNMVQASSPAALVNLTQLKPIFVNFTVPQDVTDEVRRNQAIAPLTVLAYASDDKTLLSEGKLTLIDNQIDTATGTLRLKATFENTDERLWPGQFVNARLVISTKTAAITVPQRAVMQGATGYYAYIVKPDDTVERRVLEVAGMQDDMAVVEKGLAAGEKIVVDGQYRLNDGAHIKIDTTPPAAPAPAGAPTPQAVQPNSRPQNAAPPHPAPSTAAAPNKSG
;
A
#
# COMPACT_ATOMS: atom_id res chain seq x y z
N MET A 1 54.22 -107.91 10.71
CA MET A 1 53.14 -106.92 10.68
C MET A 1 53.77 -105.59 10.16
N ASN A 2 53.26 -105.13 9.02
CA ASN A 2 53.98 -104.27 8.03
C ASN A 2 54.25 -102.82 8.45
N LYS A 3 55.57 -102.40 8.56
CA LYS A 3 55.98 -101.04 8.71
C LYS A 3 55.52 -100.08 7.65
N ARG A 4 55.02 -100.53 6.52
CA ARG A 4 54.51 -99.66 5.35
C ARG A 4 53.07 -99.16 5.55
N MET A 5 52.30 -99.74 6.52
CA MET A 5 50.90 -99.30 6.79
C MET A 5 50.87 -98.07 7.72
N LEU A 6 51.79 -97.98 8.68
CA LEU A 6 51.90 -96.91 9.67
C LEU A 6 52.28 -95.59 9.04
N SER A 7 53.14 -95.59 7.95
CA SER A 7 53.63 -94.39 7.28
C SER A 7 52.55 -93.75 6.39
N ARG A 8 51.55 -94.52 5.86
CA ARG A 8 50.45 -94.06 5.08
C ARG A 8 49.34 -93.34 5.92
N PHE A 9 49.14 -93.77 7.13
CA PHE A 9 48.23 -93.16 8.09
C PHE A 9 48.79 -91.81 8.62
N GLY A 10 50.08 -91.75 8.88
CA GLY A 10 50.78 -90.47 9.30
C GLY A 10 50.70 -89.39 8.24
N ALA A 11 50.90 -89.75 6.94
CA ALA A 11 50.79 -88.80 5.84
C ALA A 11 49.37 -88.28 5.62
N ALA A 12 48.39 -89.14 5.79
CA ALA A 12 46.96 -88.75 5.69
C ALA A 12 46.55 -87.73 6.76
N PHE A 13 47.00 -88.00 8.01
CA PHE A 13 46.75 -87.03 9.15
C PHE A 13 47.48 -85.69 8.95
N LEU A 14 48.63 -85.67 8.37
CA LEU A 14 49.42 -84.46 8.11
C LEU A 14 48.73 -83.62 7.01
N VAL A 15 48.20 -84.29 5.97
CA VAL A 15 47.46 -83.60 4.93
C VAL A 15 46.10 -83.04 5.39
N ILE A 16 45.38 -83.81 6.25
CA ILE A 16 44.15 -83.34 6.85
C ILE A 16 44.43 -82.14 7.83
N GLY A 17 45.51 -82.21 8.62
CA GLY A 17 45.93 -81.10 9.49
C GLY A 17 46.24 -79.79 8.70
N LEU A 18 46.93 -79.93 7.52
CA LEU A 18 47.21 -78.82 6.64
C LEU A 18 45.96 -78.22 6.01
N ILE A 19 45.00 -79.05 5.62
CA ILE A 19 43.72 -78.59 5.05
C ILE A 19 42.92 -77.85 6.12
N VAL A 20 42.83 -78.36 7.34
CA VAL A 20 42.12 -77.71 8.45
C VAL A 20 42.80 -76.40 8.85
N ALA A 21 44.13 -76.35 8.92
CA ALA A 21 44.87 -75.11 9.19
C ALA A 21 44.68 -74.10 8.10
N GLY A 22 44.69 -74.49 6.80
CA GLY A 22 44.36 -73.65 5.68
C GLY A 22 42.96 -73.07 5.75
N TYR A 23 41.99 -73.89 6.11
CA TYR A 23 40.59 -73.46 6.27
C TYR A 23 40.44 -72.43 7.40
N ILE A 24 41.11 -72.64 8.55
CA ILE A 24 41.09 -71.69 9.69
C ILE A 24 41.74 -70.35 9.31
N VAL A 25 42.84 -70.40 8.57
CA VAL A 25 43.51 -69.17 8.10
C VAL A 25 42.65 -68.38 7.09
N ILE A 26 41.99 -69.12 6.18
CA ILE A 26 41.08 -68.45 5.20
C ILE A 26 39.88 -67.85 5.92
N ASP A 27 39.28 -68.55 6.90
CA ASP A 27 38.16 -68.06 7.69
C ASP A 27 38.55 -66.83 8.56
N GLN A 28 39.73 -66.85 9.19
CA GLN A 28 40.23 -65.68 9.91
C GLN A 28 40.52 -64.49 8.97
N MET A 29 41.15 -64.74 7.82
CA MET A 29 41.35 -63.67 6.81
C MET A 29 40.02 -63.10 6.29
N GLY A 30 39.01 -63.94 6.14
CA GLY A 30 37.64 -63.51 5.79
C GLY A 30 37.00 -62.60 6.83
N ARG A 31 37.12 -63.00 8.11
CA ARG A 31 36.62 -62.21 9.26
C ARG A 31 37.38 -60.89 9.46
N ASP A 32 38.71 -60.89 9.26
CA ASP A 32 39.50 -59.66 9.38
C ASP A 32 39.21 -58.70 8.22
N ARG A 33 38.97 -59.22 6.97
CA ARG A 33 38.50 -58.39 5.84
C ARG A 33 37.11 -57.83 6.06
N ALA A 34 36.19 -58.62 6.63
CA ALA A 34 34.87 -58.15 6.97
C ALA A 34 34.89 -57.09 8.09
N ARG A 35 35.77 -57.24 9.12
CA ARG A 35 35.98 -56.21 10.15
C ARG A 35 36.65 -54.97 9.62
N ALA A 36 37.63 -55.05 8.70
CA ALA A 36 38.29 -53.95 8.06
C ALA A 36 37.37 -53.19 7.10
N ALA A 37 36.38 -53.90 6.47
CA ALA A 37 35.38 -53.28 5.62
C ALA A 37 34.31 -52.55 6.46
N ALA A 38 33.97 -53.07 7.65
CA ALA A 38 33.05 -52.39 8.58
C ALA A 38 33.66 -51.20 9.31
N ALA A 39 35.01 -51.09 9.36
CA ALA A 39 35.74 -50.01 10.02
C ALA A 39 36.12 -48.85 9.07
N ARG A 40 35.67 -48.84 7.80
CA ARG A 40 35.85 -47.65 6.94
C ARG A 40 34.90 -46.55 7.44
N PRO A 41 35.41 -45.41 7.93
CA PRO A 41 34.55 -44.29 8.28
C PRO A 41 33.79 -43.88 7.00
N THR A 42 32.45 -43.86 7.06
CA THR A 42 31.63 -43.27 6.02
C THR A 42 32.13 -41.85 5.75
N PRO A 43 32.42 -41.48 4.51
CA PRO A 43 32.93 -40.14 4.22
C PRO A 43 31.90 -39.11 4.71
N ALA A 44 32.36 -38.22 5.62
CA ALA A 44 31.52 -37.17 6.16
C ALA A 44 31.11 -36.22 5.02
N ILE A 45 29.82 -35.96 4.93
CA ILE A 45 29.22 -35.11 3.86
C ILE A 45 29.39 -33.65 4.30
N PRO A 46 30.02 -32.77 3.48
CA PRO A 46 30.11 -31.35 3.80
C PRO A 46 28.72 -30.70 3.73
N VAL A 47 28.35 -29.97 4.81
CA VAL A 47 27.08 -29.28 4.91
C VAL A 47 27.22 -27.89 5.52
N THR A 48 26.40 -26.94 5.12
CA THR A 48 26.26 -25.66 5.81
C THR A 48 25.13 -25.75 6.81
N VAL A 49 25.33 -25.19 7.99
CA VAL A 49 24.35 -25.20 9.06
C VAL A 49 23.93 -23.80 9.46
N ALA A 50 22.68 -23.63 9.90
CA ALA A 50 22.20 -22.45 10.60
C ALA A 50 21.65 -22.85 11.96
N THR A 51 21.58 -21.90 12.88
CA THR A 51 20.97 -22.08 14.19
C THR A 51 19.53 -21.62 14.15
N ALA A 52 18.62 -22.38 14.76
CA ALA A 52 17.25 -21.99 14.96
C ALA A 52 17.17 -20.81 15.96
N GLU A 53 16.70 -19.68 15.51
CA GLU A 53 16.58 -18.46 16.32
C GLU A 53 15.12 -18.21 16.73
N THR A 54 14.95 -17.60 17.90
CA THR A 54 13.65 -17.08 18.31
C THR A 54 13.53 -15.62 17.86
N LYS A 55 12.48 -15.32 17.08
CA LYS A 55 12.17 -13.96 16.63
C LYS A 55 10.67 -13.70 16.77
N ASP A 56 10.33 -12.43 16.98
CA ASP A 56 8.94 -11.98 16.87
C ASP A 56 8.61 -11.82 15.38
N ILE A 57 7.66 -12.60 14.91
CA ILE A 57 7.27 -12.63 13.50
C ILE A 57 5.87 -12.04 13.34
N PRO A 58 5.71 -10.95 12.57
CA PRO A 58 4.39 -10.44 12.25
C PRO A 58 3.66 -11.39 11.32
N ILE A 59 2.43 -11.73 11.65
CA ILE A 59 1.51 -12.42 10.74
C ILE A 59 0.90 -11.36 9.83
N ILE A 60 1.23 -11.42 8.56
CA ILE A 60 0.81 -10.43 7.57
C ILE A 60 -0.14 -11.02 6.54
N VAL A 61 -1.14 -10.21 6.18
CA VAL A 61 -1.98 -10.45 5.01
C VAL A 61 -1.62 -9.41 3.95
N ARG A 62 -1.35 -9.90 2.75
CA ARG A 62 -0.98 -9.05 1.60
C ARG A 62 -2.22 -8.71 0.81
N GLY A 63 -2.30 -7.47 0.35
CA GLY A 63 -3.35 -6.98 -0.52
C GLY A 63 -2.81 -5.93 -1.48
N ILE A 64 -3.48 -5.78 -2.61
CA ILE A 64 -3.19 -4.67 -3.54
C ILE A 64 -4.09 -3.52 -3.16
N GLY A 65 -3.51 -2.32 -3.05
CA GLY A 65 -4.21 -1.11 -2.68
C GLY A 65 -4.05 0.01 -3.67
N THR A 66 -4.94 0.98 -3.58
CA THR A 66 -4.87 2.25 -4.29
C THR A 66 -4.88 3.39 -3.29
N VAL A 67 -3.96 4.31 -3.46
CA VAL A 67 -3.86 5.51 -2.64
C VAL A 67 -5.01 6.47 -3.01
N GLN A 68 -5.69 6.98 -2.01
CA GLN A 68 -6.79 7.95 -2.17
C GLN A 68 -6.53 9.17 -1.29
N ALA A 69 -6.79 10.34 -1.84
CA ALA A 69 -6.72 11.59 -1.08
C ALA A 69 -7.62 11.54 0.17
N TYR A 70 -7.17 12.16 1.26
CA TYR A 70 -7.99 12.29 2.48
C TYR A 70 -9.26 13.09 2.20
N LYS A 71 -9.10 14.24 1.52
CA LYS A 71 -10.19 15.05 0.97
C LYS A 71 -9.79 15.53 -0.43
N SER A 72 -10.75 15.59 -1.32
CA SER A 72 -10.60 16.19 -2.64
C SER A 72 -11.81 17.08 -2.90
N VAL A 73 -11.59 18.35 -3.21
CA VAL A 73 -12.62 19.35 -3.43
C VAL A 73 -12.43 19.99 -4.79
N ILE A 74 -13.46 19.95 -5.59
CA ILE A 74 -13.49 20.64 -6.88
C ILE A 74 -13.99 22.06 -6.62
N ILE A 75 -13.16 23.06 -6.85
CA ILE A 75 -13.48 24.47 -6.68
C ILE A 75 -14.24 24.95 -7.92
N LYS A 76 -15.41 25.55 -7.71
CA LYS A 76 -16.30 26.10 -8.75
C LYS A 76 -16.69 27.52 -8.40
N ALA A 77 -17.06 28.31 -9.42
CA ALA A 77 -17.68 29.61 -9.22
C ALA A 77 -19.12 29.44 -8.66
N ARG A 78 -19.53 30.36 -7.78
CA ARG A 78 -20.89 30.46 -7.22
C ARG A 78 -21.66 31.64 -7.77
N VAL A 79 -20.96 32.57 -8.41
CA VAL A 79 -21.49 33.75 -9.08
C VAL A 79 -20.86 33.88 -10.46
N ASP A 80 -21.58 34.55 -11.37
CA ASP A 80 -21.08 34.79 -12.71
C ASP A 80 -20.18 36.02 -12.73
N GLY A 81 -19.14 36.01 -13.57
CA GLY A 81 -18.26 37.16 -13.74
C GLY A 81 -16.90 36.79 -14.32
N GLN A 82 -16.08 37.83 -14.51
CA GLN A 82 -14.72 37.70 -15.05
C GLN A 82 -13.73 37.44 -13.92
N ILE A 83 -12.77 36.54 -14.13
CA ILE A 83 -11.65 36.34 -13.21
C ILE A 83 -10.66 37.49 -13.38
N VAL A 84 -10.50 38.30 -12.34
CA VAL A 84 -9.58 39.50 -12.32
C VAL A 84 -8.29 39.23 -11.57
N LYS A 85 -8.24 38.13 -10.79
CA LYS A 85 -7.02 37.74 -10.06
C LYS A 85 -6.98 36.23 -9.84
N VAL A 86 -5.77 35.67 -9.99
CA VAL A 86 -5.40 34.32 -9.54
C VAL A 86 -4.29 34.51 -8.50
N ALA A 87 -4.49 33.97 -7.30
CA ALA A 87 -3.65 34.25 -6.14
C ALA A 87 -2.81 33.06 -5.69
N PHE A 88 -2.67 32.02 -6.50
CA PHE A 88 -1.89 30.81 -6.23
C PHE A 88 -1.13 30.36 -7.48
N GLU A 89 -0.11 29.52 -7.27
CA GLU A 89 0.58 28.78 -8.32
C GLU A 89 0.08 27.33 -8.42
N GLU A 90 0.16 26.74 -9.61
CA GLU A 90 -0.20 25.34 -9.81
C GLU A 90 0.71 24.40 -8.99
N GLY A 91 0.11 23.45 -8.29
CA GLY A 91 0.85 22.54 -7.40
C GLY A 91 1.26 23.16 -6.07
N GLN A 92 0.87 24.40 -5.76
CA GLN A 92 1.16 25.06 -4.49
C GLN A 92 0.38 24.43 -3.35
N LEU A 93 0.99 24.34 -2.17
CA LEU A 93 0.31 24.04 -0.93
C LEU A 93 -0.41 25.30 -0.44
N VAL A 94 -1.71 25.17 -0.15
CA VAL A 94 -2.56 26.26 0.36
C VAL A 94 -3.26 25.83 1.63
N HIS A 95 -3.60 26.81 2.48
CA HIS A 95 -4.33 26.59 3.73
C HIS A 95 -5.81 26.98 3.56
N ALA A 96 -6.65 26.42 4.41
CA ALA A 96 -8.06 26.78 4.46
C ALA A 96 -8.21 28.29 4.70
N GLY A 97 -8.99 28.97 3.85
CA GLY A 97 -9.17 30.43 3.86
C GLY A 97 -8.29 31.22 2.89
N ASP A 98 -7.23 30.61 2.33
CA ASP A 98 -6.38 31.28 1.36
C ASP A 98 -7.18 31.66 0.11
N LEU A 99 -6.94 32.87 -0.44
CA LEU A 99 -7.57 33.31 -1.67
C LEU A 99 -7.00 32.53 -2.85
N LEU A 100 -7.87 31.94 -3.65
CA LEU A 100 -7.50 31.22 -4.89
C LEU A 100 -7.78 32.09 -6.13
N PHE A 101 -9.02 32.56 -6.25
CA PHE A 101 -9.47 33.37 -7.37
C PHE A 101 -10.28 34.57 -6.88
N GLN A 102 -10.23 35.65 -7.64
CA GLN A 102 -11.09 36.82 -7.48
C GLN A 102 -11.89 37.01 -8.75
N ILE A 103 -13.22 36.98 -8.63
CA ILE A 103 -14.13 37.43 -9.67
C ILE A 103 -14.30 38.95 -9.53
N ASP A 104 -14.56 39.67 -10.62
CA ASP A 104 -14.76 41.10 -10.58
C ASP A 104 -15.87 41.49 -9.57
N PRO A 105 -15.54 42.21 -8.48
CA PRO A 105 -16.49 42.52 -7.43
C PRO A 105 -17.33 43.78 -7.69
N GLN A 106 -17.03 44.58 -8.75
CA GLN A 106 -17.59 45.91 -8.92
C GLN A 106 -19.12 45.90 -8.98
N ALA A 107 -19.71 45.03 -9.77
CA ALA A 107 -21.18 44.94 -9.89
C ALA A 107 -21.84 44.51 -8.58
N PHE A 108 -21.20 43.58 -7.84
CA PHE A 108 -21.68 43.06 -6.54
C PHE A 108 -21.54 44.12 -5.45
N GLN A 109 -20.44 44.88 -5.45
CA GLN A 109 -20.27 45.99 -4.53
C GLN A 109 -21.34 47.11 -4.78
N ALA A 110 -21.59 47.47 -6.03
CA ALA A 110 -22.61 48.42 -6.37
C ALA A 110 -24.02 47.94 -5.93
N ALA A 111 -24.31 46.64 -6.07
CA ALA A 111 -25.60 46.07 -5.59
C ALA A 111 -25.72 46.14 -4.06
N LEU A 112 -24.64 45.87 -3.33
CA LEU A 112 -24.60 45.99 -1.86
C LEU A 112 -24.81 47.45 -1.44
N ASP A 113 -24.14 48.41 -2.09
CA ASP A 113 -24.26 49.82 -1.77
C ASP A 113 -25.65 50.35 -2.05
N HIS A 114 -26.31 49.87 -3.13
CA HIS A 114 -27.71 50.18 -3.47
C HIS A 114 -28.66 49.68 -2.39
N ALA A 115 -28.55 48.39 -1.99
CA ALA A 115 -29.38 47.81 -0.94
C ALA A 115 -29.17 48.52 0.42
N ALA A 116 -27.92 48.85 0.76
CA ALA A 116 -27.62 49.58 1.98
C ALA A 116 -28.19 51.04 1.96
N ALA A 117 -28.24 51.66 0.82
CA ALA A 117 -28.84 52.97 0.65
C ALA A 117 -30.37 52.92 0.81
N ALA A 118 -31.04 51.91 0.23
CA ALA A 118 -32.48 51.67 0.43
C ALA A 118 -32.82 51.48 1.89
N LYS A 119 -32.09 50.60 2.60
CA LYS A 119 -32.24 50.36 4.07
C LYS A 119 -32.13 51.69 4.84
N ARG A 120 -31.11 52.53 4.56
CA ARG A 120 -30.95 53.81 5.24
C ARG A 120 -32.07 54.75 5.02
N ARG A 121 -32.64 54.85 3.77
CA ARG A 121 -33.81 55.65 3.45
C ARG A 121 -35.02 55.24 4.26
N ASP A 122 -35.34 53.94 4.30
CA ASP A 122 -36.53 53.44 4.96
C ASP A 122 -36.38 53.40 6.50
N GLN A 123 -35.18 53.28 7.02
CA GLN A 123 -34.88 53.53 8.43
C GLN A 123 -35.15 54.98 8.84
N ALA A 124 -34.82 55.98 7.98
CA ALA A 124 -35.12 57.37 8.23
C ALA A 124 -36.64 57.66 8.22
N GLN A 125 -37.37 57.01 7.29
CA GLN A 125 -38.83 57.09 7.28
C GLN A 125 -39.48 56.49 8.53
N LEU A 126 -39.01 55.29 8.97
CA LEU A 126 -39.43 54.64 10.17
C LEU A 126 -39.19 55.51 11.39
N ALA A 127 -38.00 56.10 11.50
CA ALA A 127 -37.66 57.00 12.58
C ALA A 127 -38.61 58.22 12.66
N GLY A 128 -38.92 58.84 11.50
CA GLY A 128 -39.96 59.89 11.42
C GLY A 128 -41.30 59.44 11.86
N ALA A 129 -41.77 58.27 11.36
CA ALA A 129 -43.09 57.72 11.74
C ALA A 129 -43.18 57.35 13.22
N GLN A 130 -42.09 56.89 13.83
CA GLN A 130 -42.00 56.61 15.28
C GLN A 130 -42.10 57.89 16.11
N LEU A 131 -41.48 58.99 15.72
CA LEU A 131 -41.56 60.30 16.36
C LEU A 131 -43.02 60.85 16.29
N ASP A 132 -43.69 60.62 15.13
CA ASP A 132 -45.10 61.04 14.99
C ASP A 132 -46.02 60.17 15.88
N LEU A 133 -45.80 58.87 15.95
CA LEU A 133 -46.53 57.97 16.85
C LEU A 133 -46.40 58.39 18.30
N GLU A 134 -45.14 58.69 18.76
CA GLU A 134 -44.91 59.18 20.10
C GLU A 134 -45.67 60.50 20.34
N ARG A 135 -45.67 61.41 19.41
CA ARG A 135 -46.39 62.67 19.45
C ARG A 135 -47.90 62.44 19.56
N TYR A 136 -48.48 61.55 18.73
CA TYR A 136 -49.89 61.17 18.82
C TYR A 136 -50.22 60.53 20.19
N GLY A 137 -49.36 59.65 20.71
CA GLY A 137 -49.56 59.06 22.02
C GLY A 137 -49.69 60.10 23.18
N LYS A 138 -48.85 61.18 23.13
CA LYS A 138 -48.93 62.28 24.07
C LYS A 138 -50.25 63.12 23.91
N LEU A 139 -50.69 63.31 22.66
CA LEU A 139 -51.90 64.11 22.37
C LEU A 139 -53.21 63.37 22.70
N ILE A 140 -53.29 62.06 22.64
CA ILE A 140 -54.42 61.25 23.07
C ILE A 140 -54.66 61.49 24.58
N GLY A 141 -53.58 61.43 25.39
CA GLY A 141 -53.71 61.67 26.86
C GLY A 141 -54.29 63.02 27.19
N SER A 142 -54.17 64.02 26.36
CA SER A 142 -54.73 65.38 26.53
C SER A 142 -56.04 65.62 25.76
N GLY A 143 -56.61 64.61 25.09
CA GLY A 143 -57.89 64.70 24.39
C GLY A 143 -57.87 65.42 23.02
N PHE A 144 -56.70 65.77 22.51
CA PHE A 144 -56.54 66.49 21.24
C PHE A 144 -56.37 65.60 19.99
N GLN A 145 -56.30 64.25 20.15
CA GLN A 145 -56.19 63.33 19.04
C GLN A 145 -57.10 62.11 19.21
N SER A 146 -57.62 61.57 18.08
CA SER A 146 -58.47 60.40 18.10
C SER A 146 -57.67 59.08 18.25
N ARG A 147 -58.25 58.07 18.89
CA ARG A 147 -57.66 56.70 18.93
C ARG A 147 -57.45 56.12 17.53
N GLN A 148 -58.37 56.37 16.64
CA GLN A 148 -58.26 55.90 15.23
C GLN A 148 -56.99 56.41 14.53
N SER A 149 -56.61 57.68 14.74
CA SER A 149 -55.38 58.25 14.16
C SER A 149 -54.12 57.64 14.76
N PHE A 150 -54.14 57.35 16.06
CA PHE A 150 -53.02 56.65 16.73
C PHE A 150 -52.88 55.21 16.19
N ASP A 151 -53.96 54.45 16.13
CA ASP A 151 -53.95 53.07 15.63
C ASP A 151 -53.46 53.02 14.18
N GLN A 152 -53.87 53.99 13.36
CA GLN A 152 -53.39 54.11 11.97
C GLN A 152 -51.91 54.43 11.89
N GLN A 153 -51.40 55.32 12.73
CA GLN A 153 -49.97 55.63 12.82
C GLN A 153 -49.18 54.45 13.35
N GLN A 154 -49.70 53.69 14.31
CA GLN A 154 -49.09 52.44 14.80
C GLN A 154 -48.99 51.43 13.66
N ALA A 155 -50.05 51.22 12.89
CA ALA A 155 -50.01 50.33 11.71
C ALA A 155 -48.97 50.79 10.67
N THR A 156 -48.83 52.12 10.46
CA THR A 156 -47.79 52.68 9.56
C THR A 156 -46.37 52.38 10.10
N VAL A 157 -46.11 52.53 11.37
CA VAL A 157 -44.82 52.20 12.01
C VAL A 157 -44.54 50.72 11.86
N ASP A 158 -45.54 49.85 12.07
CA ASP A 158 -45.33 48.39 11.93
C ASP A 158 -45.11 47.96 10.50
N ALA A 159 -45.75 48.60 9.51
CA ALA A 159 -45.49 48.41 8.08
C ALA A 159 -44.06 48.84 7.70
N LEU A 160 -43.60 50.02 8.21
CA LEU A 160 -42.24 50.51 7.96
C LEU A 160 -41.18 49.64 8.63
N LYS A 161 -41.44 49.06 9.81
CA LYS A 161 -40.54 48.06 10.43
C LYS A 161 -40.42 46.84 9.55
N ALA A 162 -41.50 46.35 9.00
CA ALA A 162 -41.47 45.21 8.06
C ALA A 162 -40.67 45.54 6.79
N THR A 163 -40.81 46.77 6.24
CA THR A 163 -40.01 47.24 5.10
C THR A 163 -38.51 47.28 5.42
N VAL A 164 -38.13 47.82 6.57
CA VAL A 164 -36.73 47.83 7.01
C VAL A 164 -36.18 46.40 7.18
N ALA A 165 -36.99 45.45 7.66
CA ALA A 165 -36.60 44.05 7.76
C ALA A 165 -36.38 43.40 6.37
N LEU A 166 -37.21 43.73 5.38
CA LEU A 166 -37.00 43.30 3.99
C LEU A 166 -35.68 43.87 3.41
N ASP A 167 -35.42 45.15 3.62
CA ASP A 167 -34.17 45.77 3.17
C ASP A 167 -32.94 45.15 3.84
N GLU A 168 -33.06 44.80 5.11
CA GLU A 168 -31.99 44.11 5.82
C GLU A 168 -31.65 42.76 5.18
N ALA A 169 -32.67 41.98 4.83
CA ALA A 169 -32.50 40.74 4.11
C ALA A 169 -31.90 40.95 2.70
N ALA A 170 -32.27 42.05 2.02
CA ALA A 170 -31.69 42.41 0.72
C ALA A 170 -30.22 42.79 0.84
N VAL A 171 -29.82 43.54 1.87
CA VAL A 171 -28.39 43.87 2.17
C VAL A 171 -27.61 42.61 2.44
N GLU A 172 -28.14 41.68 3.24
CA GLU A 172 -27.45 40.40 3.53
C GLU A 172 -27.29 39.54 2.27
N THR A 173 -28.30 39.47 1.43
CA THR A 173 -28.23 38.78 0.16
C THR A 173 -27.14 39.35 -0.75
N ALA A 174 -27.06 40.69 -0.87
CA ALA A 174 -26.02 41.34 -1.66
C ALA A 174 -24.61 41.12 -1.06
N ARG A 175 -24.49 41.13 0.28
CA ARG A 175 -23.23 40.85 0.98
C ARG A 175 -22.75 39.42 0.71
N VAL A 176 -23.64 38.42 0.78
CA VAL A 176 -23.31 37.03 0.51
C VAL A 176 -22.84 36.87 -0.95
N ASN A 177 -23.54 37.49 -1.92
CA ASN A 177 -23.15 37.46 -3.32
C ASN A 177 -21.76 38.10 -3.55
N LEU A 178 -21.48 39.21 -2.88
CA LEU A 178 -20.15 39.84 -2.93
C LEU A 178 -19.09 38.90 -2.33
N SER A 179 -19.37 38.21 -1.23
CA SER A 179 -18.44 37.26 -0.64
C SER A 179 -18.08 36.11 -1.57
N TYR A 180 -18.99 35.71 -2.47
CA TYR A 180 -18.75 34.64 -3.45
C TYR A 180 -17.84 35.08 -4.61
N THR A 181 -17.54 36.39 -4.74
CA THR A 181 -16.53 36.86 -5.69
C THR A 181 -15.11 36.49 -5.25
N GLU A 182 -14.89 36.29 -3.95
CA GLU A 182 -13.64 35.78 -3.39
C GLU A 182 -13.73 34.27 -3.23
N ILE A 183 -13.07 33.54 -4.11
CA ILE A 183 -13.05 32.09 -4.08
C ILE A 183 -11.85 31.65 -3.25
N ARG A 184 -12.11 31.13 -2.06
CA ARG A 184 -11.11 30.71 -1.07
C ARG A 184 -11.04 29.19 -0.96
N ALA A 185 -9.88 28.70 -0.52
CA ALA A 185 -9.66 27.30 -0.23
C ALA A 185 -10.53 26.82 0.94
N PRO A 186 -11.39 25.79 0.79
CA PRO A 186 -12.22 25.29 1.88
C PRO A 186 -11.48 24.31 2.81
N ILE A 187 -10.33 23.81 2.40
CA ILE A 187 -9.50 22.85 3.12
C ILE A 187 -8.01 23.16 2.89
N ASP A 188 -7.17 22.67 3.78
CA ASP A 188 -5.73 22.60 3.52
C ASP A 188 -5.46 21.55 2.43
N GLY A 189 -4.54 21.84 1.51
CA GLY A 189 -4.20 20.89 0.47
C GLY A 189 -3.31 21.46 -0.64
N ARG A 190 -3.00 20.61 -1.60
CA ARG A 190 -2.23 20.98 -2.79
C ARG A 190 -3.18 21.30 -3.94
N THR A 191 -2.96 22.41 -4.61
CA THR A 191 -3.70 22.80 -5.82
C THR A 191 -3.28 21.90 -6.99
N GLY A 192 -4.25 21.53 -7.81
CA GLY A 192 -4.00 20.89 -9.11
C GLY A 192 -3.71 21.90 -10.21
N ALA A 193 -3.80 21.43 -11.47
CA ALA A 193 -3.71 22.31 -12.63
C ALA A 193 -4.89 23.29 -12.64
N ARG A 194 -4.63 24.51 -13.07
CA ARG A 194 -5.62 25.56 -13.25
C ARG A 194 -6.39 25.31 -14.55
N LEU A 195 -7.72 25.31 -14.46
CA LEU A 195 -8.59 25.03 -15.60
C LEU A 195 -9.14 26.31 -16.24
N VAL A 196 -8.88 27.48 -15.64
CA VAL A 196 -9.34 28.79 -16.08
C VAL A 196 -8.23 29.82 -15.89
N ASP A 197 -8.16 30.81 -16.78
CA ASP A 197 -7.15 31.87 -16.79
C ASP A 197 -7.70 33.22 -16.38
N LEU A 198 -6.78 34.13 -16.06
CA LEU A 198 -7.09 35.54 -15.85
C LEU A 198 -7.80 36.09 -17.08
N GLY A 199 -8.90 36.80 -16.88
CA GLY A 199 -9.71 37.36 -17.97
C GLY A 199 -10.85 36.43 -18.44
N ASN A 200 -10.85 35.16 -18.08
CA ASN A 200 -11.93 34.23 -18.45
C ASN A 200 -13.23 34.58 -17.72
N MET A 201 -14.35 34.46 -18.45
CA MET A 201 -15.68 34.50 -17.86
C MET A 201 -16.04 33.15 -17.25
N VAL A 202 -16.52 33.17 -16.01
CA VAL A 202 -17.02 31.98 -15.30
C VAL A 202 -18.51 32.14 -15.01
N GLN A 203 -19.21 31.03 -14.92
CA GLN A 203 -20.67 30.98 -14.67
C GLN A 203 -20.97 30.03 -13.52
N ALA A 204 -21.82 30.42 -12.60
CA ALA A 204 -22.28 29.63 -11.47
C ALA A 204 -23.00 28.32 -11.89
N SER A 205 -23.73 28.38 -13.03
CA SER A 205 -24.44 27.24 -13.60
C SER A 205 -23.54 26.25 -14.35
N SER A 206 -22.27 26.62 -14.63
CA SER A 206 -21.35 25.77 -15.36
C SER A 206 -20.86 24.60 -14.50
N PRO A 207 -20.84 23.36 -15.03
CA PRO A 207 -20.19 22.24 -14.34
C PRO A 207 -18.66 22.39 -14.29
N ALA A 208 -18.09 23.34 -15.01
CA ALA A 208 -16.65 23.52 -15.14
C ALA A 208 -15.98 23.81 -13.78
N ALA A 209 -14.92 23.05 -13.51
CA ALA A 209 -14.07 23.30 -12.36
C ALA A 209 -13.11 24.47 -12.64
N LEU A 210 -12.73 25.20 -11.61
CA LEU A 210 -11.68 26.23 -11.67
C LEU A 210 -10.32 25.61 -11.35
N VAL A 211 -10.27 24.84 -10.28
CA VAL A 211 -9.10 24.08 -9.81
C VAL A 211 -9.56 22.92 -8.93
N ASN A 212 -8.78 21.85 -8.88
CA ASN A 212 -8.96 20.76 -7.94
C ASN A 212 -8.03 20.97 -6.74
N LEU A 213 -8.55 20.85 -5.53
CA LEU A 213 -7.78 20.97 -4.30
C LEU A 213 -7.77 19.62 -3.60
N THR A 214 -6.58 19.08 -3.32
CA THR A 214 -6.39 17.73 -2.81
C THR A 214 -5.56 17.73 -1.54
N GLN A 215 -6.11 17.18 -0.46
CA GLN A 215 -5.39 16.99 0.79
C GLN A 215 -4.55 15.71 0.73
N LEU A 216 -3.22 15.86 0.84
CA LEU A 216 -2.25 14.77 0.78
C LEU A 216 -1.79 14.30 2.16
N LYS A 217 -2.03 15.09 3.20
CA LYS A 217 -1.63 14.83 4.60
C LYS A 217 -2.82 15.04 5.53
N PRO A 218 -3.30 14.01 6.20
CA PRO A 218 -3.02 12.58 5.96
C PRO A 218 -3.54 12.08 4.61
N ILE A 219 -3.32 10.78 4.30
CA ILE A 219 -3.78 10.14 3.06
C ILE A 219 -4.34 8.75 3.34
N PHE A 220 -5.20 8.24 2.49
CA PHE A 220 -5.78 6.91 2.61
C PHE A 220 -5.14 5.92 1.62
N VAL A 221 -5.10 4.66 2.04
CA VAL A 221 -4.92 3.52 1.14
C VAL A 221 -6.13 2.61 1.28
N ASN A 222 -6.85 2.40 0.18
CA ASN A 222 -7.89 1.39 0.09
C ASN A 222 -7.26 0.13 -0.50
N PHE A 223 -7.42 -1.00 0.16
CA PHE A 223 -6.87 -2.28 -0.29
C PHE A 223 -7.86 -3.41 0.01
N THR A 224 -7.65 -4.55 -0.63
CA THR A 224 -8.52 -5.71 -0.46
C THR A 224 -7.73 -6.88 0.13
N VAL A 225 -8.42 -7.65 0.98
CA VAL A 225 -7.89 -8.90 1.54
C VAL A 225 -8.90 -10.03 1.31
N PRO A 226 -8.47 -11.30 1.25
CA PRO A 226 -9.39 -12.44 1.16
C PRO A 226 -10.39 -12.48 2.33
N GLN A 227 -11.61 -12.97 2.06
CA GLN A 227 -12.68 -12.99 3.08
C GLN A 227 -12.41 -13.93 4.26
N ASP A 228 -11.59 -14.96 4.08
CA ASP A 228 -11.25 -15.96 5.09
C ASP A 228 -10.55 -15.39 6.32
N VAL A 229 -9.84 -14.25 6.16
CA VAL A 229 -9.16 -13.54 7.27
C VAL A 229 -10.06 -12.51 7.99
N THR A 230 -11.31 -12.32 7.54
CA THR A 230 -12.21 -11.27 8.05
C THR A 230 -12.41 -11.33 9.56
N ASP A 231 -12.68 -12.52 10.10
CA ASP A 231 -12.95 -12.68 11.53
C ASP A 231 -11.71 -12.41 12.39
N GLU A 232 -10.54 -12.76 11.89
CA GLU A 232 -9.28 -12.51 12.58
C GLU A 232 -8.95 -11.00 12.58
N VAL A 233 -9.09 -10.34 11.44
CA VAL A 233 -8.93 -8.88 11.31
C VAL A 233 -9.87 -8.14 12.25
N ARG A 234 -11.15 -8.51 12.30
CA ARG A 234 -12.14 -7.88 13.19
C ARG A 234 -11.82 -8.07 14.66
N ARG A 235 -11.45 -9.29 15.08
CA ARG A 235 -11.08 -9.56 16.47
C ARG A 235 -9.87 -8.75 16.91
N ASN A 236 -8.80 -8.73 16.11
CA ASN A 236 -7.58 -8.04 16.47
C ASN A 236 -7.72 -6.51 16.39
N GLN A 237 -8.46 -5.99 15.40
CA GLN A 237 -8.79 -4.56 15.31
C GLN A 237 -9.59 -4.04 16.52
N ALA A 238 -10.42 -4.89 17.13
CA ALA A 238 -11.17 -4.53 18.33
C ALA A 238 -10.28 -4.39 19.58
N ILE A 239 -9.12 -5.03 19.58
CA ILE A 239 -8.13 -4.95 20.68
C ILE A 239 -7.25 -3.70 20.51
N ALA A 240 -6.71 -3.50 19.31
CA ALA A 240 -5.86 -2.35 18.98
C ALA A 240 -5.90 -2.07 17.46
N PRO A 241 -5.73 -0.80 17.02
CA PRO A 241 -5.62 -0.47 15.61
C PRO A 241 -4.49 -1.24 14.94
N LEU A 242 -4.82 -2.01 13.89
CA LEU A 242 -3.85 -2.81 13.17
C LEU A 242 -2.93 -1.93 12.32
N THR A 243 -1.65 -2.28 12.31
CA THR A 243 -0.65 -1.60 11.47
C THR A 243 -0.75 -2.07 10.03
N VAL A 244 -0.66 -1.12 9.11
CA VAL A 244 -0.63 -1.37 7.66
C VAL A 244 0.63 -0.76 7.08
N LEU A 245 1.42 -1.57 6.39
CA LEU A 245 2.63 -1.15 5.71
C LEU A 245 2.33 -1.01 4.21
N ALA A 246 2.62 0.15 3.64
CA ALA A 246 2.47 0.40 2.21
C ALA A 246 3.84 0.27 1.53
N TYR A 247 3.94 -0.66 0.59
CA TYR A 247 5.13 -0.90 -0.22
C TYR A 247 4.91 -0.41 -1.65
N ALA A 248 5.99 -0.04 -2.31
CA ALA A 248 5.96 0.25 -3.75
C ALA A 248 5.61 -1.02 -4.56
N SER A 249 5.40 -0.86 -5.86
CA SER A 249 5.07 -1.98 -6.77
C SER A 249 6.16 -3.06 -6.86
N ASP A 250 7.40 -2.74 -6.43
CA ASP A 250 8.52 -3.69 -6.33
C ASP A 250 8.39 -4.66 -5.14
N ASP A 251 7.40 -4.46 -4.26
CA ASP A 251 7.16 -5.17 -2.98
C ASP A 251 8.38 -5.20 -2.03
N LYS A 252 9.35 -4.33 -2.22
CA LYS A 252 10.59 -4.22 -1.42
C LYS A 252 10.73 -2.88 -0.73
N THR A 253 10.39 -1.80 -1.41
CA THR A 253 10.55 -0.44 -0.90
C THR A 253 9.37 -0.05 -0.05
N LEU A 254 9.57 0.07 1.28
CA LEU A 254 8.57 0.61 2.19
C LEU A 254 8.36 2.10 1.92
N LEU A 255 7.13 2.49 1.59
CA LEU A 255 6.76 3.87 1.33
C LEU A 255 6.31 4.58 2.61
N SER A 256 5.43 3.94 3.39
CA SER A 256 4.90 4.53 4.62
C SER A 256 4.27 3.47 5.51
N GLU A 257 4.11 3.80 6.79
CA GLU A 257 3.38 3.02 7.78
C GLU A 257 2.11 3.78 8.17
N GLY A 258 1.00 3.05 8.31
CA GLY A 258 -0.29 3.61 8.67
C GLY A 258 -1.09 2.68 9.56
N LYS A 259 -2.32 3.09 9.89
CA LYS A 259 -3.23 2.33 10.75
C LYS A 259 -4.52 2.01 10.01
N LEU A 260 -5.03 0.81 10.22
CA LEU A 260 -6.35 0.39 9.72
C LEU A 260 -7.42 1.23 10.40
N THR A 261 -8.22 1.96 9.61
CA THR A 261 -9.26 2.87 10.12
C THR A 261 -10.67 2.41 9.79
N LEU A 262 -10.83 1.64 8.71
CA LEU A 262 -12.14 1.14 8.31
C LEU A 262 -12.03 -0.29 7.79
N ILE A 263 -12.95 -1.11 8.25
CA ILE A 263 -13.29 -2.41 7.67
C ILE A 263 -14.65 -2.21 6.99
N ASP A 264 -14.73 -2.45 5.69
CA ASP A 264 -16.01 -2.33 4.97
C ASP A 264 -17.04 -3.32 5.54
N ASN A 265 -18.31 -2.95 5.48
CA ASN A 265 -19.43 -3.78 5.95
C ASN A 265 -19.90 -4.79 4.91
N GLN A 266 -19.31 -4.80 3.72
CA GLN A 266 -19.66 -5.69 2.61
C GLN A 266 -18.42 -6.40 2.06
N ILE A 267 -18.63 -7.69 1.74
CA ILE A 267 -17.68 -8.49 0.99
C ILE A 267 -18.05 -8.38 -0.49
N ASP A 268 -17.09 -8.12 -1.34
CA ASP A 268 -17.28 -8.16 -2.78
C ASP A 268 -17.49 -9.62 -3.22
N THR A 269 -18.71 -9.94 -3.62
CA THR A 269 -19.10 -11.33 -3.98
C THR A 269 -18.49 -11.79 -5.30
N ALA A 270 -18.04 -10.88 -6.16
CA ALA A 270 -17.42 -11.23 -7.43
C ALA A 270 -15.98 -11.73 -7.24
N THR A 271 -15.28 -11.19 -6.23
CA THR A 271 -13.88 -11.49 -5.96
C THR A 271 -13.65 -12.23 -4.64
N GLY A 272 -14.66 -12.36 -3.77
CA GLY A 272 -14.53 -12.95 -2.45
C GLY A 272 -13.59 -12.17 -1.52
N THR A 273 -13.51 -10.83 -1.69
CA THR A 273 -12.59 -9.99 -0.94
C THR A 273 -13.31 -8.99 -0.06
N LEU A 274 -12.68 -8.68 1.08
CA LEU A 274 -13.07 -7.62 1.99
C LEU A 274 -12.26 -6.36 1.69
N ARG A 275 -12.95 -5.22 1.57
CA ARG A 275 -12.29 -3.93 1.37
C ARG A 275 -11.93 -3.30 2.70
N LEU A 276 -10.70 -2.83 2.80
CA LEU A 276 -10.14 -2.19 3.97
C LEU A 276 -9.61 -0.81 3.61
N LYS A 277 -9.64 0.12 4.59
CA LYS A 277 -9.06 1.46 4.45
C LYS A 277 -8.11 1.73 5.60
N ALA A 278 -6.90 2.13 5.28
CA ALA A 278 -5.90 2.57 6.24
C ALA A 278 -5.54 4.04 6.05
N THR A 279 -5.21 4.71 7.14
CA THR A 279 -4.77 6.10 7.16
C THR A 279 -3.27 6.17 7.38
N PHE A 280 -2.60 6.99 6.58
CA PHE A 280 -1.16 7.23 6.60
C PHE A 280 -0.92 8.74 6.79
N GLU A 281 0.03 9.12 7.62
CA GLU A 281 0.37 10.54 7.84
C GLU A 281 1.01 11.19 6.61
N ASN A 282 1.74 10.42 5.80
CA ASN A 282 2.36 10.85 4.53
C ASN A 282 3.20 12.12 4.65
N THR A 283 3.99 12.23 5.71
CA THR A 283 4.78 13.45 5.99
C THR A 283 5.79 13.77 4.90
N ASP A 284 6.35 12.76 4.28
CA ASP A 284 7.34 12.80 3.19
C ASP A 284 6.72 12.83 1.77
N GLU A 285 5.39 12.85 1.67
CA GLU A 285 4.62 12.89 0.42
C GLU A 285 4.98 11.78 -0.59
N ARG A 286 5.40 10.61 -0.10
CA ARG A 286 5.75 9.47 -0.97
C ARG A 286 4.52 8.74 -1.52
N LEU A 287 3.36 8.92 -0.89
CA LEU A 287 2.08 8.38 -1.34
C LEU A 287 1.32 9.46 -2.12
N TRP A 288 0.92 9.13 -3.35
CA TRP A 288 0.17 10.04 -4.23
C TRP A 288 -1.19 9.45 -4.59
N PRO A 289 -2.27 10.25 -4.64
CA PRO A 289 -3.58 9.79 -5.06
C PRO A 289 -3.55 9.13 -6.43
N GLY A 290 -4.19 7.95 -6.54
CA GLY A 290 -4.19 7.14 -7.74
C GLY A 290 -3.02 6.16 -7.86
N GLN A 291 -2.01 6.25 -6.99
CA GLN A 291 -0.87 5.32 -6.98
C GLN A 291 -1.32 3.93 -6.51
N PHE A 292 -0.83 2.87 -7.16
CA PHE A 292 -0.97 1.50 -6.69
C PHE A 292 0.15 1.18 -5.70
N VAL A 293 -0.21 0.48 -4.63
CA VAL A 293 0.70 0.05 -3.57
C VAL A 293 0.40 -1.38 -3.16
N ASN A 294 1.44 -2.10 -2.72
CA ASN A 294 1.27 -3.38 -2.05
C ASN A 294 1.07 -3.12 -0.56
N ALA A 295 -0.13 -3.38 -0.06
CA ALA A 295 -0.46 -3.22 1.35
C ALA A 295 -0.19 -4.52 2.10
N ARG A 296 0.51 -4.43 3.23
CA ARG A 296 0.73 -5.54 4.15
C ARG A 296 0.06 -5.20 5.48
N LEU A 297 -1.04 -5.89 5.76
CA LEU A 297 -1.76 -5.76 7.02
C LEU A 297 -1.12 -6.69 8.05
N VAL A 298 -0.61 -6.14 9.14
CA VAL A 298 -0.10 -6.90 10.29
C VAL A 298 -1.28 -7.22 11.19
N ILE A 299 -1.72 -8.50 11.16
CA ILE A 299 -2.88 -8.94 11.94
C ILE A 299 -2.49 -9.18 13.40
N SER A 300 -1.36 -9.87 13.61
CA SER A 300 -0.83 -10.19 14.93
C SER A 300 0.69 -10.37 14.86
N THR A 301 1.36 -10.39 16.00
CA THR A 301 2.76 -10.73 16.10
C THR A 301 2.91 -11.99 16.93
N LYS A 302 3.46 -13.05 16.36
CA LYS A 302 3.77 -14.28 17.08
C LYS A 302 5.10 -14.07 17.80
N THR A 303 5.04 -13.90 19.11
CA THR A 303 6.22 -13.70 19.95
C THR A 303 7.02 -14.98 20.11
N ALA A 304 8.35 -14.87 20.15
CA ALA A 304 9.28 -15.98 20.34
C ALA A 304 9.07 -17.17 19.37
N ALA A 305 8.67 -16.88 18.12
CA ALA A 305 8.55 -17.90 17.09
C ALA A 305 9.91 -18.45 16.68
N ILE A 306 10.02 -19.79 16.56
CA ILE A 306 11.24 -20.43 16.08
C ILE A 306 11.35 -20.25 14.58
N THR A 307 12.41 -19.62 14.14
CA THR A 307 12.65 -19.31 12.73
C THR A 307 13.94 -19.96 12.22
N VAL A 308 13.87 -20.43 10.99
CA VAL A 308 15.01 -21.00 10.27
C VAL A 308 15.01 -20.50 8.82
N PRO A 309 16.18 -20.44 8.16
CA PRO A 309 16.21 -20.11 6.74
C PRO A 309 15.31 -21.06 5.94
N GLN A 310 14.46 -20.53 5.04
CA GLN A 310 13.52 -21.31 4.23
C GLN A 310 14.21 -22.47 3.51
N ARG A 311 15.47 -22.29 3.08
CA ARG A 311 16.26 -23.30 2.41
C ARG A 311 16.57 -24.53 3.26
N ALA A 312 16.49 -24.43 4.60
CA ALA A 312 16.70 -25.55 5.52
C ALA A 312 15.50 -26.49 5.58
N VAL A 313 14.32 -26.04 5.15
CA VAL A 313 13.07 -26.80 5.20
C VAL A 313 12.83 -27.46 3.85
N MET A 314 12.67 -28.78 3.86
CA MET A 314 12.40 -29.57 2.67
C MET A 314 10.97 -30.09 2.68
N GLN A 315 10.35 -30.19 1.50
CA GLN A 315 9.03 -30.77 1.33
C GLN A 315 9.16 -32.26 1.00
N GLY A 316 8.52 -33.11 1.80
CA GLY A 316 8.46 -34.54 1.58
C GLY A 316 7.04 -35.04 1.34
N ALA A 317 6.86 -36.35 1.18
CA ALA A 317 5.55 -36.95 0.94
C ALA A 317 4.57 -36.77 2.12
N THR A 318 5.08 -36.65 3.35
CA THR A 318 4.30 -36.56 4.60
C THR A 318 4.30 -35.13 5.19
N GLY A 319 4.77 -34.12 4.47
CA GLY A 319 4.86 -32.75 4.95
C GLY A 319 6.29 -32.20 4.92
N TYR A 320 6.49 -31.10 5.66
CA TYR A 320 7.81 -30.48 5.76
C TYR A 320 8.72 -31.23 6.72
N TYR A 321 10.01 -31.29 6.41
CA TYR A 321 11.04 -31.88 7.26
C TYR A 321 12.36 -31.13 7.14
N ALA A 322 13.25 -31.33 8.12
CA ALA A 322 14.60 -30.84 8.06
C ALA A 322 15.59 -31.84 8.68
N TYR A 323 16.87 -31.63 8.40
CA TYR A 323 17.96 -32.38 9.02
C TYR A 323 18.54 -31.56 10.17
N ILE A 324 18.44 -32.12 11.40
CA ILE A 324 18.93 -31.51 12.62
C ILE A 324 20.27 -32.17 12.95
N VAL A 325 21.26 -31.33 13.29
CA VAL A 325 22.60 -31.80 13.65
C VAL A 325 22.63 -32.19 15.11
N LYS A 326 23.04 -33.44 15.38
CA LYS A 326 23.25 -33.96 16.72
C LYS A 326 24.69 -33.64 17.22
N PRO A 327 24.92 -33.73 18.55
CA PRO A 327 26.26 -33.48 19.14
C PRO A 327 27.37 -34.47 18.68
N ASP A 328 26.98 -35.59 18.07
CA ASP A 328 27.90 -36.63 17.54
C ASP A 328 28.19 -36.42 16.03
N ASP A 329 27.96 -35.23 15.49
CA ASP A 329 28.14 -34.87 14.09
C ASP A 329 27.31 -35.78 13.12
N THR A 330 26.21 -36.35 13.59
CA THR A 330 25.24 -37.03 12.76
C THR A 330 23.98 -36.16 12.55
N VAL A 331 23.22 -36.44 11.52
CA VAL A 331 21.94 -35.74 11.25
C VAL A 331 20.77 -36.65 11.54
N GLU A 332 19.71 -36.03 12.06
CA GLU A 332 18.39 -36.63 12.26
C GLU A 332 17.37 -35.96 11.35
N ARG A 333 16.66 -36.75 10.56
CA ARG A 333 15.53 -36.28 9.79
C ARG A 333 14.32 -36.12 10.70
N ARG A 334 13.87 -34.86 10.91
CA ARG A 334 12.72 -34.56 11.77
C ARG A 334 11.61 -33.88 10.98
N VAL A 335 10.39 -34.31 11.16
CA VAL A 335 9.19 -33.69 10.57
C VAL A 335 8.91 -32.39 11.31
N LEU A 336 8.60 -31.33 10.54
CA LEU A 336 8.32 -29.99 11.05
C LEU A 336 6.89 -29.59 10.71
N GLU A 337 6.20 -29.00 11.68
CA GLU A 337 4.98 -28.22 11.42
C GLU A 337 5.38 -26.76 11.14
N VAL A 338 5.20 -26.31 9.91
CA VAL A 338 5.56 -24.97 9.46
C VAL A 338 4.30 -24.13 9.38
N ALA A 339 4.24 -23.03 10.14
CA ALA A 339 3.12 -22.09 10.15
C ALA A 339 3.06 -21.23 8.88
N GLY A 340 4.23 -20.94 8.29
CA GLY A 340 4.35 -20.12 7.09
C GLY A 340 5.79 -19.86 6.69
N MET A 341 5.97 -19.30 5.50
CA MET A 341 7.27 -18.88 4.98
C MET A 341 7.16 -17.39 4.61
N GLN A 342 8.06 -16.59 5.15
CA GLN A 342 8.07 -15.14 4.96
C GLN A 342 9.51 -14.61 4.97
N ASP A 343 9.83 -13.72 4.03
CA ASP A 343 11.12 -13.01 3.95
C ASP A 343 12.34 -13.96 4.03
N ASP A 344 12.32 -15.06 3.22
CA ASP A 344 13.31 -16.13 3.18
C ASP A 344 13.48 -16.94 4.48
N MET A 345 12.57 -16.77 5.45
CA MET A 345 12.53 -17.52 6.71
C MET A 345 11.28 -18.41 6.77
N ALA A 346 11.43 -19.60 7.33
CA ALA A 346 10.32 -20.48 7.70
C ALA A 346 10.05 -20.37 9.20
N VAL A 347 8.79 -20.19 9.56
CA VAL A 347 8.30 -20.17 10.95
C VAL A 347 7.86 -21.58 11.33
N VAL A 348 8.56 -22.18 12.31
CA VAL A 348 8.30 -23.55 12.76
C VAL A 348 7.45 -23.51 14.02
N GLU A 349 6.31 -24.25 13.99
CA GLU A 349 5.43 -24.39 15.16
C GLU A 349 5.83 -25.54 16.05
N LYS A 350 6.16 -26.69 15.43
CA LYS A 350 6.56 -27.89 16.17
C LYS A 350 7.67 -28.62 15.43
N GLY A 351 8.45 -29.37 16.19
CA GLY A 351 9.51 -30.22 15.67
C GLY A 351 10.93 -29.66 15.78
N LEU A 352 11.09 -28.40 16.24
CA LEU A 352 12.39 -27.77 16.41
C LEU A 352 12.44 -26.98 17.72
N ALA A 353 13.60 -27.00 18.39
CA ALA A 353 13.85 -26.18 19.58
C ALA A 353 14.78 -25.01 19.24
N ALA A 354 14.67 -23.91 20.02
CA ALA A 354 15.57 -22.78 19.89
C ALA A 354 17.01 -23.19 20.17
N GLY A 355 17.95 -22.74 19.35
CA GLY A 355 19.37 -23.07 19.47
C GLY A 355 19.80 -24.37 18.79
N GLU A 356 18.88 -25.21 18.29
CA GLU A 356 19.24 -26.38 17.50
C GLU A 356 19.88 -25.99 16.16
N LYS A 357 20.90 -26.75 15.75
CA LYS A 357 21.57 -26.57 14.46
C LYS A 357 20.86 -27.36 13.38
N ILE A 358 20.54 -26.72 12.28
CA ILE A 358 19.83 -27.28 11.14
C ILE A 358 20.66 -27.16 9.87
N VAL A 359 20.60 -28.17 9.01
CA VAL A 359 21.31 -28.15 7.73
C VAL A 359 20.59 -27.25 6.74
N VAL A 360 21.30 -26.29 6.15
CA VAL A 360 20.80 -25.33 5.18
C VAL A 360 21.19 -25.68 3.75
N ASP A 361 22.38 -26.28 3.58
CA ASP A 361 22.90 -26.68 2.27
C ASP A 361 23.59 -28.06 2.36
N GLY A 362 23.53 -28.83 1.27
CA GLY A 362 24.07 -30.21 1.22
C GLY A 362 23.03 -31.30 1.57
N GLN A 363 21.80 -30.95 1.94
CA GLN A 363 20.75 -31.87 2.43
C GLN A 363 20.36 -32.96 1.42
N TYR A 364 20.50 -32.74 0.11
CA TYR A 364 20.14 -33.74 -0.93
C TYR A 364 21.03 -34.99 -0.92
N ARG A 365 22.16 -34.95 -0.20
CA ARG A 365 23.08 -36.08 -0.06
C ARG A 365 22.94 -36.80 1.26
N LEU A 366 22.07 -36.30 2.16
CA LEU A 366 21.91 -36.79 3.50
C LEU A 366 20.82 -37.89 3.58
N ASN A 367 21.12 -38.90 4.38
CA ASN A 367 20.14 -39.84 4.89
C ASN A 367 20.10 -39.73 6.42
N ASP A 368 19.05 -40.27 7.03
CA ASP A 368 18.96 -40.29 8.48
C ASP A 368 20.16 -41.02 9.11
N GLY A 369 20.80 -40.42 10.10
CA GLY A 369 22.01 -40.94 10.74
C GLY A 369 23.30 -40.71 9.94
N ALA A 370 23.31 -39.96 8.84
CA ALA A 370 24.53 -39.69 8.08
C ALA A 370 25.53 -38.83 8.89
N HIS A 371 26.83 -39.17 8.81
CA HIS A 371 27.91 -38.33 9.36
C HIS A 371 28.14 -37.12 8.48
N ILE A 372 28.23 -35.94 9.10
CA ILE A 372 28.48 -34.68 8.43
C ILE A 372 29.78 -34.02 8.85
N LYS A 373 30.26 -33.15 7.99
CA LYS A 373 31.31 -32.19 8.29
C LYS A 373 30.76 -30.79 8.09
N ILE A 374 30.68 -30.02 9.16
CA ILE A 374 30.22 -28.64 9.09
C ILE A 374 31.22 -27.81 8.31
N ASP A 375 30.81 -27.26 7.17
CA ASP A 375 31.62 -26.32 6.40
C ASP A 375 31.23 -24.90 6.83
N THR A 376 32.17 -24.20 7.46
CA THR A 376 32.01 -22.84 7.97
C THR A 376 32.20 -21.78 6.88
N THR A 377 32.44 -22.19 5.64
CA THR A 377 32.54 -21.25 4.53
C THR A 377 31.17 -20.65 4.25
N PRO A 378 30.98 -19.32 4.30
CA PRO A 378 29.69 -18.71 3.96
C PRO A 378 29.30 -19.14 2.54
N PRO A 379 28.03 -19.44 2.27
CA PRO A 379 27.58 -19.75 0.93
C PRO A 379 27.95 -18.59 0.00
N ALA A 380 28.68 -18.89 -1.06
CA ALA A 380 29.00 -17.90 -2.08
C ALA A 380 27.67 -17.27 -2.55
N ALA A 381 27.57 -15.96 -2.47
CA ALA A 381 26.45 -15.22 -3.06
C ALA A 381 26.27 -15.71 -4.51
N PRO A 382 25.03 -15.93 -4.99
CA PRO A 382 24.83 -16.33 -6.38
C PRO A 382 25.55 -15.32 -7.27
N ALA A 383 26.50 -15.80 -8.07
CA ALA A 383 27.19 -14.98 -9.04
C ALA A 383 26.12 -14.32 -9.92
N PRO A 384 26.20 -13.00 -10.20
CA PRO A 384 25.27 -12.35 -11.10
C PRO A 384 25.31 -13.13 -12.41
N ALA A 385 24.15 -13.58 -12.85
CA ALA A 385 23.98 -14.31 -14.11
C ALA A 385 24.76 -13.56 -15.18
N GLY A 386 25.72 -14.27 -15.80
CA GLY A 386 26.75 -13.70 -16.64
C GLY A 386 26.18 -12.74 -17.66
N ALA A 387 26.74 -11.54 -17.68
CA ALA A 387 26.62 -10.66 -18.83
C ALA A 387 26.96 -11.45 -20.11
N PRO A 388 26.20 -11.34 -21.17
CA PRO A 388 26.51 -12.01 -22.41
C PRO A 388 27.89 -11.52 -22.89
N THR A 389 28.82 -12.46 -23.03
CA THR A 389 30.14 -12.22 -23.59
C THR A 389 29.96 -11.55 -24.95
N PRO A 390 30.62 -10.41 -25.25
CA PRO A 390 30.56 -9.83 -26.57
C PRO A 390 31.14 -10.83 -27.59
N GLN A 391 30.30 -11.43 -28.38
CA GLN A 391 30.76 -12.17 -29.56
C GLN A 391 31.48 -11.18 -30.47
N ALA A 392 32.76 -11.48 -30.75
CA ALA A 392 33.57 -10.77 -31.73
C ALA A 392 32.83 -10.77 -33.08
N VAL A 393 32.45 -9.58 -33.52
CA VAL A 393 31.88 -9.34 -34.85
C VAL A 393 32.99 -9.61 -35.84
N GLN A 394 32.92 -10.72 -36.57
CA GLN A 394 33.72 -10.94 -37.79
C GLN A 394 33.21 -10.01 -38.88
N PRO A 395 34.09 -9.31 -39.63
CA PRO A 395 33.67 -8.44 -40.71
C PRO A 395 33.23 -9.29 -41.91
N ASN A 396 31.94 -9.29 -42.19
CA ASN A 396 31.37 -9.95 -43.36
C ASN A 396 31.50 -9.03 -44.58
N SER A 397 32.28 -9.49 -45.56
CA SER A 397 32.48 -8.86 -46.84
C SER A 397 31.17 -8.77 -47.62
N ARG A 398 30.86 -7.56 -48.10
CA ARG A 398 29.80 -7.25 -49.05
C ARG A 398 29.96 -7.98 -50.37
N PRO A 399 28.85 -8.25 -51.05
CA PRO A 399 28.73 -7.94 -52.48
C PRO A 399 27.71 -6.82 -52.70
N GLN A 400 28.17 -5.83 -53.46
CA GLN A 400 27.35 -4.79 -54.07
C GLN A 400 26.32 -5.46 -54.99
N ASN A 401 25.06 -5.03 -54.90
CA ASN A 401 24.20 -5.06 -56.08
C ASN A 401 23.24 -3.85 -56.04
N ALA A 402 23.08 -3.29 -57.24
CA ALA A 402 22.54 -2.02 -57.61
C ALA A 402 21.03 -1.88 -57.32
N ALA A 403 20.64 -0.66 -57.01
CA ALA A 403 19.26 -0.17 -56.97
C ALA A 403 18.76 0.13 -58.42
N PRO A 404 17.49 -0.07 -58.71
CA PRO A 404 16.79 0.64 -59.79
C PRO A 404 15.88 1.76 -59.22
N PRO A 405 15.55 2.76 -60.05
CA PRO A 405 15.13 4.10 -59.63
C PRO A 405 13.62 4.22 -59.37
N HIS A 406 13.28 5.15 -58.48
CA HIS A 406 11.92 5.60 -58.21
C HIS A 406 11.31 6.33 -59.41
N PRO A 407 9.99 6.18 -59.70
CA PRO A 407 9.23 7.17 -60.46
C PRO A 407 8.58 8.22 -59.58
N ALA A 408 8.58 9.44 -60.09
CA ALA A 408 8.08 10.67 -59.51
C ALA A 408 6.52 10.74 -59.44
N PRO A 409 5.96 11.67 -58.64
CA PRO A 409 4.50 11.77 -58.42
C PRO A 409 3.78 12.45 -59.58
N SER A 410 2.63 11.90 -59.96
CA SER A 410 1.68 12.51 -60.90
C SER A 410 0.66 13.39 -60.18
N THR A 411 0.62 14.61 -60.63
CA THR A 411 -0.36 15.69 -60.34
C THR A 411 -1.69 15.46 -61.09
N ALA A 412 -2.73 16.11 -60.55
CA ALA A 412 -4.03 16.47 -61.14
C ALA A 412 -5.14 15.43 -60.98
N ALA A 413 -6.38 15.76 -60.63
CA ALA A 413 -7.21 16.94 -60.79
C ALA A 413 -8.49 16.75 -59.95
N ALA A 414 -9.02 17.81 -59.37
CA ALA A 414 -10.44 18.00 -59.12
C ALA A 414 -11.12 18.29 -60.49
N PRO A 415 -12.47 18.43 -60.61
CA PRO A 415 -13.56 18.49 -59.67
C PRO A 415 -14.83 17.69 -60.12
N ASN A 416 -15.86 17.53 -59.36
CA ASN A 416 -17.19 18.03 -59.76
C ASN A 416 -18.32 17.83 -58.71
N LYS A 417 -19.16 18.77 -58.67
CA LYS A 417 -20.45 19.04 -58.06
C LYS A 417 -21.51 17.92 -58.21
N SER A 418 -22.44 18.10 -57.31
CA SER A 418 -23.89 17.94 -57.40
C SER A 418 -24.52 16.73 -56.69
N GLY A 419 -25.47 17.06 -55.82
CA GLY A 419 -26.51 16.24 -55.27
C GLY A 419 -26.85 16.71 -53.88
#